data_11e2986287cbe60401c7c1d279f782e7
#
_entry.id   11e2986287cbe60401c7c1d279f782e7
#
_cell.length_a   1.000
_cell.length_b   1.000
_cell.length_c   1.000
_cell.angle_alpha   90.00
_cell.angle_beta   90.00
_cell.angle_gamma   90.00
#
_symmetry.space_group_name_H-M   'P 1'
#
loop_
_entity.id
_entity.type
_entity.pdbx_description
1 polymer ?
#
loop_
_entity_poly.entity_id
_entity_poly.type
_entity_poly.pdbx_seq_one_letter_code
_entity_poly.pdbx_strand_id
1 'polypeptide(L)'
;KEGEYYIRKALEASKKSDDMDMVMYAAATAGSIFTLRENYAEAAQLLYPVLAKAREQQKPRFVLKIIAYLLSAYYRLDNRDSINHYMAEGDKVAAGLPATNAEVQGYHESLCDILTKMGRYGESLHIQKRMLAARDSSSQTPVDRLFERMARNYAGMKNYPEAMEYYAKAYHTADSLHKAEVETELSELSIKYENQEKELEIARLTQQHLEQKAKTMQWSVAAVAAFSAFLLLA
;
A
#
# COMPACT_ATOMS: atom_id res chain seq x y z
N LYS A 1 -25.65 10.57 -13.86
CA LYS A 1 -26.76 9.83 -14.53
C LYS A 1 -26.52 9.71 -16.04
N GLU A 2 -26.29 10.80 -16.79
CA GLU A 2 -26.07 10.74 -18.25
C GLU A 2 -24.83 9.89 -18.63
N GLY A 3 -23.69 10.08 -18.00
CA GLY A 3 -22.49 9.32 -18.29
C GLY A 3 -22.66 7.81 -18.07
N GLU A 4 -23.47 7.38 -17.10
CA GLU A 4 -23.76 5.97 -16.86
C GLU A 4 -24.63 5.39 -17.99
N TYR A 5 -25.61 6.15 -18.44
CA TYR A 5 -26.44 5.77 -19.60
C TYR A 5 -25.57 5.51 -20.85
N TYR A 6 -24.63 6.43 -21.14
CA TYR A 6 -23.76 6.27 -22.32
C TYR A 6 -22.78 5.11 -22.17
N ILE A 7 -22.29 4.84 -20.95
CA ILE A 7 -21.40 3.68 -20.70
C ILE A 7 -22.16 2.37 -20.90
N ARG A 8 -23.38 2.25 -20.34
CA ARG A 8 -24.22 1.07 -20.54
C ARG A 8 -24.56 0.89 -22.02
N LYS A 9 -24.87 1.96 -22.73
CA LYS A 9 -25.14 1.92 -24.19
C LYS A 9 -23.91 1.53 -25.00
N ALA A 10 -22.73 2.03 -24.65
CA ALA A 10 -21.47 1.64 -25.29
C ALA A 10 -21.15 0.15 -25.04
N LEU A 11 -21.38 -0.32 -23.80
CA LEU A 11 -21.21 -1.72 -23.44
C LEU A 11 -22.18 -2.63 -24.22
N GLU A 12 -23.44 -2.26 -24.32
CA GLU A 12 -24.44 -3.02 -25.14
C GLU A 12 -24.08 -3.03 -26.63
N ALA A 13 -23.60 -1.92 -27.16
CA ALA A 13 -23.13 -1.84 -28.55
C ALA A 13 -21.89 -2.72 -28.75
N SER A 14 -20.93 -2.73 -27.81
CA SER A 14 -19.73 -3.55 -27.90
C SER A 14 -20.03 -5.05 -27.86
N LYS A 15 -21.03 -5.49 -27.10
CA LYS A 15 -21.47 -6.90 -27.08
C LYS A 15 -21.93 -7.42 -28.43
N LYS A 16 -22.33 -6.54 -29.34
CA LYS A 16 -22.74 -6.88 -30.71
C LYS A 16 -21.58 -6.94 -31.71
N SER A 17 -20.39 -6.59 -31.26
CA SER A 17 -19.17 -6.61 -32.06
C SER A 17 -18.56 -8.02 -32.08
N ASP A 18 -18.08 -8.45 -33.23
CA ASP A 18 -17.27 -9.66 -33.37
C ASP A 18 -15.83 -9.43 -32.90
N ASP A 19 -15.43 -8.17 -32.74
CA ASP A 19 -14.12 -7.78 -32.18
C ASP A 19 -14.11 -7.91 -30.65
N MET A 20 -13.56 -9.02 -30.21
CA MET A 20 -13.49 -9.35 -28.79
C MET A 20 -12.55 -8.45 -27.99
N ASP A 21 -11.51 -7.88 -28.59
CA ASP A 21 -10.63 -6.94 -27.94
C ASP A 21 -11.39 -5.63 -27.64
N MET A 22 -12.24 -5.19 -28.57
CA MET A 22 -13.17 -4.07 -28.34
C MET A 22 -14.16 -4.34 -27.20
N VAL A 23 -14.76 -5.54 -27.18
CA VAL A 23 -15.69 -5.94 -26.10
C VAL A 23 -15.01 -5.93 -24.74
N MET A 24 -13.81 -6.52 -24.64
CA MET A 24 -13.04 -6.56 -23.39
C MET A 24 -12.60 -5.15 -22.97
N TYR A 25 -12.18 -4.32 -23.90
CA TYR A 25 -11.78 -2.94 -23.60
C TYR A 25 -12.96 -2.09 -23.09
N ALA A 26 -14.11 -2.17 -23.75
CA ALA A 26 -15.32 -1.46 -23.35
C ALA A 26 -15.78 -1.89 -21.95
N ALA A 27 -15.77 -3.20 -21.66
CA ALA A 27 -16.16 -3.74 -20.37
C ALA A 27 -15.18 -3.35 -19.25
N ALA A 28 -13.86 -3.41 -19.51
CA ALA A 28 -12.85 -2.97 -18.56
C ALA A 28 -12.99 -1.47 -18.24
N THR A 29 -13.26 -0.65 -19.25
CA THR A 29 -13.51 0.79 -19.10
C THR A 29 -14.79 1.04 -18.29
N ALA A 30 -15.87 0.34 -18.58
CA ALA A 30 -17.12 0.44 -17.83
C ALA A 30 -16.91 0.03 -16.34
N GLY A 31 -16.22 -1.07 -16.08
CA GLY A 31 -15.88 -1.52 -14.73
C GLY A 31 -15.08 -0.50 -13.96
N SER A 32 -14.08 0.13 -14.58
CA SER A 32 -13.30 1.24 -14.00
C SER A 32 -14.22 2.41 -13.61
N ILE A 33 -15.14 2.81 -14.47
CA ILE A 33 -16.05 3.93 -14.20
C ILE A 33 -17.05 3.59 -13.09
N PHE A 34 -17.57 2.37 -13.03
CA PHE A 34 -18.41 1.93 -11.91
C PHE A 34 -17.65 1.92 -10.60
N THR A 35 -16.37 1.53 -10.61
CA THR A 35 -15.49 1.61 -9.44
C THR A 35 -15.29 3.06 -8.99
N LEU A 36 -15.05 3.99 -9.91
CA LEU A 36 -14.92 5.41 -9.60
C LEU A 36 -16.21 6.03 -9.05
N ARG A 37 -17.37 5.46 -9.37
CA ARG A 37 -18.70 5.88 -8.87
C ARG A 37 -19.14 5.13 -7.62
N GLU A 38 -18.25 4.38 -7.01
CA GLU A 38 -18.50 3.61 -5.79
C GLU A 38 -19.56 2.50 -5.96
N ASN A 39 -19.88 2.11 -7.22
CA ASN A 39 -20.76 0.98 -7.50
C ASN A 39 -19.94 -0.32 -7.67
N TYR A 40 -19.27 -0.71 -6.60
CA TYR A 40 -18.26 -1.78 -6.60
C TYR A 40 -18.84 -3.16 -6.90
N ALA A 41 -20.04 -3.45 -6.42
CA ALA A 41 -20.71 -4.73 -6.67
C ALA A 41 -21.05 -4.90 -8.16
N GLU A 42 -21.59 -3.87 -8.80
CA GLU A 42 -21.90 -3.90 -10.22
C GLU A 42 -20.62 -3.93 -11.08
N ALA A 43 -19.57 -3.21 -10.66
CA ALA A 43 -18.26 -3.28 -11.30
C ALA A 43 -17.71 -4.72 -11.30
N ALA A 44 -17.76 -5.41 -10.16
CA ALA A 44 -17.30 -6.79 -10.05
C ALA A 44 -18.14 -7.75 -10.90
N GLN A 45 -19.48 -7.64 -10.86
CA GLN A 45 -20.38 -8.45 -11.69
C GLN A 45 -20.14 -8.26 -13.18
N LEU A 46 -19.85 -7.05 -13.62
CA LEU A 46 -19.54 -6.75 -15.01
C LEU A 46 -18.18 -7.33 -15.45
N LEU A 47 -17.17 -7.22 -14.59
CA LEU A 47 -15.80 -7.60 -14.92
C LEU A 47 -15.58 -9.11 -14.88
N TYR A 48 -16.33 -9.84 -14.09
CA TYR A 48 -16.16 -11.28 -13.92
C TYR A 48 -16.30 -12.09 -15.22
N PRO A 49 -17.38 -11.96 -16.01
CA PRO A 49 -17.51 -12.69 -17.28
C PRO A 49 -16.45 -12.27 -18.30
N VAL A 50 -16.00 -11.01 -18.26
CA VAL A 50 -14.96 -10.50 -19.15
C VAL A 50 -13.60 -11.11 -18.78
N LEU A 51 -13.30 -11.27 -17.48
CA LEU A 51 -12.11 -11.97 -17.03
C LEU A 51 -12.10 -13.43 -17.50
N ALA A 52 -13.23 -14.14 -17.37
CA ALA A 52 -13.34 -15.51 -17.84
C ALA A 52 -13.01 -15.62 -19.35
N LYS A 53 -13.54 -14.71 -20.15
CA LYS A 53 -13.30 -14.66 -21.58
C LYS A 53 -11.85 -14.28 -21.95
N ALA A 54 -11.24 -13.34 -21.21
CA ALA A 54 -9.84 -12.99 -21.38
C ALA A 54 -8.89 -14.16 -21.08
N ARG A 55 -9.24 -15.00 -20.09
CA ARG A 55 -8.52 -16.25 -19.76
C ARG A 55 -8.66 -17.27 -20.90
N GLU A 56 -9.88 -17.53 -21.37
CA GLU A 56 -10.17 -18.46 -22.45
C GLU A 56 -9.39 -18.10 -23.73
N GLN A 57 -9.33 -16.83 -24.05
CA GLN A 57 -8.63 -16.33 -25.24
C GLN A 57 -7.12 -16.12 -25.04
N GLN A 58 -6.57 -16.49 -23.87
CA GLN A 58 -5.15 -16.34 -23.55
C GLN A 58 -4.63 -14.92 -23.75
N LYS A 59 -5.40 -13.90 -23.29
CA LYS A 59 -5.07 -12.48 -23.36
C LYS A 59 -4.49 -11.96 -22.01
N PRO A 60 -3.23 -12.28 -21.64
CA PRO A 60 -2.69 -12.01 -20.31
C PRO A 60 -2.71 -10.53 -19.92
N ARG A 61 -2.54 -9.61 -20.89
CA ARG A 61 -2.62 -8.17 -20.64
C ARG A 61 -4.01 -7.74 -20.19
N PHE A 62 -5.08 -8.24 -20.83
CA PHE A 62 -6.45 -7.97 -20.41
C PHE A 62 -6.77 -8.60 -19.07
N VAL A 63 -6.26 -9.81 -18.81
CA VAL A 63 -6.40 -10.47 -17.49
C VAL A 63 -5.85 -9.57 -16.41
N LEU A 64 -4.63 -9.05 -16.54
CA LEU A 64 -4.03 -8.13 -15.55
C LEU A 64 -4.83 -6.85 -15.37
N LYS A 65 -5.26 -6.22 -16.45
CA LYS A 65 -6.06 -5.00 -16.41
C LYS A 65 -7.39 -5.21 -15.66
N ILE A 66 -8.08 -6.31 -15.93
CA ILE A 66 -9.35 -6.63 -15.28
C ILE A 66 -9.14 -6.99 -13.81
N ILE A 67 -8.09 -7.76 -13.49
CA ILE A 67 -7.73 -8.08 -12.11
C ILE A 67 -7.45 -6.81 -11.30
N ALA A 68 -6.74 -5.83 -11.84
CA ALA A 68 -6.47 -4.56 -11.16
C ALA A 68 -7.77 -3.83 -10.74
N TYR A 69 -8.79 -3.83 -11.61
CA TYR A 69 -10.09 -3.25 -11.30
C TYR A 69 -10.88 -4.08 -10.28
N LEU A 70 -10.85 -5.41 -10.42
CA LEU A 70 -11.49 -6.31 -9.46
C LEU A 70 -10.89 -6.18 -8.06
N LEU A 71 -9.57 -6.09 -7.94
CA LEU A 71 -8.90 -5.86 -6.66
C LEU A 71 -9.39 -4.56 -6.01
N SER A 72 -9.51 -3.46 -6.78
CA SER A 72 -10.04 -2.19 -6.27
C SER A 72 -11.49 -2.32 -5.81
N ALA A 73 -12.34 -3.02 -6.57
CA ALA A 73 -13.73 -3.25 -6.19
C ALA A 73 -13.86 -4.11 -4.93
N TYR A 74 -13.13 -5.24 -4.86
CA TYR A 74 -13.16 -6.14 -3.69
C TYR A 74 -12.54 -5.53 -2.44
N TYR A 75 -11.54 -4.66 -2.57
CA TYR A 75 -11.04 -3.89 -1.44
C TYR A 75 -12.16 -3.03 -0.81
N ARG A 76 -12.96 -2.35 -1.63
CA ARG A 76 -14.08 -1.53 -1.16
C ARG A 76 -15.27 -2.34 -0.63
N LEU A 77 -15.42 -3.57 -1.09
CA LEU A 77 -16.40 -4.54 -0.59
C LEU A 77 -15.90 -5.30 0.66
N ASP A 78 -14.71 -5.00 1.17
CA ASP A 78 -14.02 -5.70 2.28
C ASP A 78 -13.95 -7.22 2.08
N ASN A 79 -13.83 -7.67 0.85
CA ASN A 79 -13.76 -9.10 0.52
C ASN A 79 -12.29 -9.56 0.40
N ARG A 80 -11.70 -9.91 1.54
CA ARG A 80 -10.29 -10.29 1.64
C ARG A 80 -9.94 -11.57 0.89
N ASP A 81 -10.83 -12.53 0.84
CA ASP A 81 -10.60 -13.80 0.13
C ASP A 81 -10.48 -13.57 -1.38
N SER A 82 -11.37 -12.75 -1.93
CA SER A 82 -11.28 -12.37 -3.35
C SER A 82 -10.01 -11.55 -3.64
N ILE A 83 -9.61 -10.66 -2.74
CA ILE A 83 -8.34 -9.90 -2.89
C ILE A 83 -7.17 -10.88 -2.96
N ASN A 84 -7.02 -11.78 -1.99
CA ASN A 84 -5.91 -12.74 -1.97
C ASN A 84 -5.92 -13.67 -3.20
N HIS A 85 -7.10 -14.12 -3.63
CA HIS A 85 -7.25 -14.94 -4.82
C HIS A 85 -6.75 -14.21 -6.08
N TYR A 86 -7.22 -12.97 -6.31
CA TYR A 86 -6.84 -12.22 -7.51
C TYR A 86 -5.42 -11.68 -7.46
N MET A 87 -4.86 -11.42 -6.27
CA MET A 87 -3.43 -11.15 -6.11
C MET A 87 -2.59 -12.33 -6.61
N ALA A 88 -2.86 -13.54 -6.12
CA ALA A 88 -2.10 -14.74 -6.50
C ALA A 88 -2.19 -15.02 -8.02
N GLU A 89 -3.37 -14.83 -8.60
CA GLU A 89 -3.55 -14.98 -10.05
C GLU A 89 -2.81 -13.90 -10.84
N GLY A 90 -2.96 -12.62 -10.44
CA GLY A 90 -2.31 -11.50 -11.08
C GLY A 90 -0.78 -11.62 -11.06
N ASP A 91 -0.21 -12.02 -9.93
CA ASP A 91 1.23 -12.26 -9.78
C ASP A 91 1.73 -13.35 -10.72
N LYS A 92 0.97 -14.45 -10.85
CA LYS A 92 1.30 -15.54 -11.79
C LYS A 92 1.27 -15.07 -13.24
N VAL A 93 0.27 -14.27 -13.62
CA VAL A 93 0.17 -13.73 -15.00
C VAL A 93 1.26 -12.68 -15.25
N ALA A 94 1.53 -11.80 -14.29
CA ALA A 94 2.56 -10.77 -14.40
C ALA A 94 3.96 -11.36 -14.55
N ALA A 95 4.25 -12.49 -13.88
CA ALA A 95 5.53 -13.19 -14.00
C ALA A 95 5.82 -13.71 -15.42
N GLY A 96 4.80 -13.91 -16.25
CA GLY A 96 4.92 -14.32 -17.65
C GLY A 96 5.09 -13.17 -18.65
N LEU A 97 5.14 -11.92 -18.18
CA LEU A 97 5.24 -10.73 -19.02
C LEU A 97 6.48 -9.88 -18.63
N PRO A 98 7.00 -9.07 -19.57
CA PRO A 98 8.07 -8.12 -19.22
C PRO A 98 7.64 -7.17 -18.10
N ALA A 99 8.52 -6.91 -17.13
CA ALA A 99 8.22 -6.02 -16.01
C ALA A 99 7.94 -4.55 -16.44
N THR A 100 8.43 -4.15 -17.62
CA THR A 100 8.18 -2.83 -18.22
C THR A 100 6.86 -2.75 -18.99
N ASN A 101 6.13 -3.87 -19.10
CA ASN A 101 4.81 -3.89 -19.75
C ASN A 101 3.83 -2.99 -18.98
N ALA A 102 3.08 -2.15 -19.69
CA ALA A 102 2.17 -1.17 -19.10
C ALA A 102 1.10 -1.79 -18.19
N GLU A 103 0.54 -2.94 -18.58
CA GLU A 103 -0.47 -3.64 -17.79
C GLU A 103 0.13 -4.29 -16.52
N VAL A 104 1.39 -4.77 -16.59
CA VAL A 104 2.13 -5.25 -15.40
C VAL A 104 2.38 -4.10 -14.44
N GLN A 105 2.82 -2.95 -14.94
CA GLN A 105 3.03 -1.76 -14.11
C GLN A 105 1.72 -1.29 -13.47
N GLY A 106 0.64 -1.15 -14.25
CA GLY A 106 -0.68 -0.75 -13.76
C GLY A 106 -1.27 -1.72 -12.72
N TYR A 107 -1.09 -3.03 -12.92
CA TYR A 107 -1.46 -4.05 -11.93
C TYR A 107 -0.68 -3.87 -10.63
N HIS A 108 0.65 -3.77 -10.71
CA HIS A 108 1.50 -3.59 -9.52
C HIS A 108 1.19 -2.29 -8.78
N GLU A 109 0.91 -1.18 -9.48
CA GLU A 109 0.50 0.08 -8.86
C GLU A 109 -0.82 -0.08 -8.07
N SER A 110 -1.83 -0.66 -8.71
CA SER A 110 -3.13 -0.91 -8.06
C SER A 110 -2.97 -1.83 -6.84
N LEU A 111 -2.14 -2.86 -6.97
CA LEU A 111 -1.86 -3.79 -5.89
C LEU A 111 -1.14 -3.10 -4.73
N CYS A 112 -0.11 -2.28 -5.01
CA CYS A 112 0.61 -1.52 -3.98
C CYS A 112 -0.32 -0.57 -3.22
N ASP A 113 -1.23 0.13 -3.91
CA ASP A 113 -2.19 1.02 -3.28
C ASP A 113 -3.13 0.27 -2.33
N ILE A 114 -3.61 -0.90 -2.74
CA ILE A 114 -4.49 -1.75 -1.91
C ILE A 114 -3.73 -2.29 -0.70
N LEU A 115 -2.54 -2.84 -0.90
CA LEU A 115 -1.70 -3.36 0.18
C LEU A 115 -1.37 -2.28 1.22
N THR A 116 -1.03 -1.07 0.77
CA THR A 116 -0.77 0.08 1.65
C THR A 116 -2.01 0.43 2.48
N LYS A 117 -3.20 0.50 1.86
CA LYS A 117 -4.47 0.78 2.54
C LYS A 117 -4.88 -0.34 3.52
N MET A 118 -4.46 -1.58 3.26
CA MET A 118 -4.66 -2.73 4.16
C MET A 118 -3.63 -2.80 5.30
N GLY A 119 -2.65 -1.88 5.35
CA GLY A 119 -1.55 -1.93 6.31
C GLY A 119 -0.47 -2.97 6.00
N ARG A 120 -0.52 -3.62 4.82
CA ARG A 120 0.46 -4.62 4.35
C ARG A 120 1.67 -3.94 3.72
N TYR A 121 2.26 -2.99 4.45
CA TYR A 121 3.31 -2.09 3.96
C TYR A 121 4.55 -2.81 3.43
N GLY A 122 4.97 -3.89 4.10
CA GLY A 122 6.16 -4.67 3.69
C GLY A 122 6.00 -5.32 2.33
N GLU A 123 4.82 -5.85 2.04
CA GLU A 123 4.51 -6.46 0.73
C GLU A 123 4.44 -5.40 -0.36
N SER A 124 3.79 -4.27 -0.09
CA SER A 124 3.78 -3.12 -1.01
C SER A 124 5.20 -2.64 -1.33
N LEU A 125 6.05 -2.47 -0.31
CA LEU A 125 7.46 -2.09 -0.50
C LEU A 125 8.25 -3.09 -1.33
N HIS A 126 8.02 -4.38 -1.14
CA HIS A 126 8.70 -5.41 -1.93
C HIS A 126 8.39 -5.26 -3.42
N ILE A 127 7.12 -5.06 -3.77
CA ILE A 127 6.69 -4.83 -5.16
C ILE A 127 7.29 -3.52 -5.69
N GLN A 128 7.22 -2.42 -4.93
CA GLN A 128 7.75 -1.12 -5.33
C GLN A 128 9.26 -1.15 -5.58
N LYS A 129 10.04 -1.87 -4.77
CA LYS A 129 11.48 -2.08 -5.00
C LYS A 129 11.75 -2.84 -6.30
N ARG A 130 10.93 -3.85 -6.61
CA ARG A 130 11.03 -4.56 -7.90
C ARG A 130 10.68 -3.65 -9.08
N MET A 131 9.62 -2.85 -8.96
CA MET A 131 9.26 -1.85 -9.97
C MET A 131 10.40 -0.85 -10.19
N LEU A 132 11.02 -0.35 -9.11
CA LEU A 132 12.16 0.57 -9.19
C LEU A 132 13.37 -0.07 -9.90
N ALA A 133 13.69 -1.32 -9.56
CA ALA A 133 14.81 -2.05 -10.15
C ALA A 133 14.59 -2.39 -11.64
N ALA A 134 13.34 -2.58 -12.07
CA ALA A 134 12.99 -2.89 -13.45
C ALA A 134 12.76 -1.62 -14.33
N ARG A 135 12.96 -0.42 -13.76
CA ARG A 135 12.71 0.82 -14.50
C ARG A 135 13.65 0.99 -15.69
N ASP A 136 13.07 1.49 -16.77
CA ASP A 136 13.76 1.99 -17.95
C ASP A 136 13.09 3.26 -18.49
N SER A 137 13.49 3.72 -19.67
CA SER A 137 12.91 4.91 -20.30
C SER A 137 11.45 4.76 -20.73
N SER A 138 10.92 3.54 -20.79
CA SER A 138 9.52 3.24 -21.15
C SER A 138 8.57 3.18 -19.94
N SER A 139 9.11 3.28 -18.73
CA SER A 139 8.33 3.16 -17.49
C SER A 139 7.36 4.34 -17.33
N GLN A 140 6.07 4.03 -17.20
CA GLN A 140 4.99 5.03 -17.15
C GLN A 140 4.90 5.76 -15.80
N THR A 141 5.19 5.07 -14.70
CA THR A 141 5.13 5.68 -13.37
C THR A 141 6.30 6.65 -13.18
N PRO A 142 6.07 7.94 -12.88
CA PRO A 142 7.13 8.85 -12.51
C PRO A 142 7.91 8.35 -11.28
N VAL A 143 9.23 8.53 -11.28
CA VAL A 143 10.09 7.97 -10.21
C VAL A 143 9.85 8.66 -8.87
N ASP A 144 9.56 9.95 -8.87
CA ASP A 144 9.19 10.73 -7.70
C ASP A 144 7.94 10.18 -7.00
N ARG A 145 6.90 9.84 -7.77
CA ARG A 145 5.68 9.20 -7.25
C ARG A 145 5.97 7.82 -6.65
N LEU A 146 6.89 7.07 -7.23
CA LEU A 146 7.30 5.78 -6.67
C LEU A 146 8.04 5.96 -5.34
N PHE A 147 8.96 6.93 -5.25
CA PHE A 147 9.65 7.26 -4.00
C PHE A 147 8.68 7.75 -2.92
N GLU A 148 7.73 8.62 -3.25
CA GLU A 148 6.68 9.08 -2.33
C GLU A 148 5.86 7.90 -1.76
N ARG A 149 5.41 6.97 -2.62
CA ARG A 149 4.68 5.76 -2.17
C ARG A 149 5.52 4.87 -1.27
N MET A 150 6.82 4.72 -1.55
CA MET A 150 7.74 3.99 -0.68
C MET A 150 7.90 4.68 0.68
N ALA A 151 8.03 6.02 0.69
CA ALA A 151 8.10 6.81 1.91
C ALA A 151 6.86 6.62 2.78
N ARG A 152 5.66 6.68 2.19
CA ARG A 152 4.39 6.42 2.90
C ARG A 152 4.34 5.02 3.53
N ASN A 153 4.84 4.00 2.85
CA ASN A 153 4.90 2.64 3.41
C ASN A 153 5.87 2.56 4.59
N TYR A 154 7.05 3.18 4.51
CA TYR A 154 7.99 3.26 5.64
C TYR A 154 7.38 4.04 6.82
N ALA A 155 6.71 5.16 6.56
CA ALA A 155 6.00 5.92 7.59
C ALA A 155 4.88 5.09 8.26
N GLY A 156 4.14 4.29 7.48
CA GLY A 156 3.13 3.37 8.00
C GLY A 156 3.69 2.29 8.92
N MET A 157 4.94 1.87 8.69
CA MET A 157 5.69 0.98 9.58
C MET A 157 6.38 1.71 10.75
N LYS A 158 6.19 3.02 10.89
CA LYS A 158 6.87 3.91 11.85
C LYS A 158 8.41 3.93 11.68
N ASN A 159 8.90 3.55 10.50
CA ASN A 159 10.29 3.66 10.14
C ASN A 159 10.54 5.05 9.51
N TYR A 160 10.54 6.06 10.37
CA TYR A 160 10.58 7.45 9.94
C TYR A 160 11.92 7.88 9.30
N PRO A 161 13.09 7.38 9.70
CA PRO A 161 14.34 7.71 9.02
C PRO A 161 14.32 7.35 7.53
N GLU A 162 13.96 6.12 7.19
CA GLU A 162 13.85 5.69 5.79
C GLU A 162 12.71 6.40 5.07
N ALA A 163 11.59 6.68 5.74
CA ALA A 163 10.51 7.45 5.15
C ALA A 163 11.00 8.85 4.73
N MET A 164 11.73 9.54 5.60
CA MET A 164 12.33 10.85 5.31
C MET A 164 13.33 10.79 4.14
N GLU A 165 14.17 9.76 4.09
CA GLU A 165 15.10 9.57 2.98
C GLU A 165 14.38 9.43 1.63
N TYR A 166 13.30 8.62 1.59
CA TYR A 166 12.54 8.44 0.36
C TYR A 166 11.70 9.67 -0.02
N TYR A 167 11.18 10.43 0.95
CA TYR A 167 10.56 11.73 0.65
C TYR A 167 11.57 12.74 0.12
N ALA A 168 12.80 12.77 0.65
CA ALA A 168 13.85 13.62 0.10
C ALA A 168 14.18 13.23 -1.35
N LYS A 169 14.26 11.92 -1.66
CA LYS A 169 14.43 11.45 -3.06
C LYS A 169 13.26 11.87 -3.95
N ALA A 170 12.03 11.77 -3.48
CA ALA A 170 10.84 12.23 -4.20
C ALA A 170 10.93 13.73 -4.49
N TYR A 171 11.24 14.54 -3.47
CA TYR A 171 11.38 15.99 -3.61
C TYR A 171 12.44 16.40 -4.65
N HIS A 172 13.59 15.74 -4.65
CA HIS A 172 14.67 16.05 -5.58
C HIS A 172 14.36 15.66 -7.04
N THR A 173 13.48 14.68 -7.24
CA THR A 173 13.11 14.19 -8.58
C THR A 173 11.78 14.74 -9.09
N ALA A 174 10.97 15.34 -8.21
CA ALA A 174 9.67 15.89 -8.54
C ALA A 174 9.75 17.19 -9.36
N ASP A 175 8.71 17.46 -10.12
CA ASP A 175 8.49 18.76 -10.73
C ASP A 175 8.06 19.81 -9.68
N SER A 176 7.96 21.08 -10.11
CA SER A 176 7.69 22.21 -9.20
C SER A 176 6.33 22.13 -8.48
N LEU A 177 5.34 21.48 -9.09
CA LEU A 177 4.00 21.33 -8.49
C LEU A 177 3.97 20.22 -7.42
N HIS A 178 4.62 19.11 -7.71
CA HIS A 178 4.67 17.99 -6.77
C HIS A 178 5.60 18.26 -5.57
N LYS A 179 6.60 19.11 -5.72
CA LYS A 179 7.51 19.49 -4.62
C LYS A 179 6.78 20.02 -3.38
N ALA A 180 5.79 20.87 -3.56
CA ALA A 180 5.04 21.45 -2.44
C ALA A 180 4.27 20.40 -1.62
N GLU A 181 3.70 19.37 -2.29
CA GLU A 181 3.03 18.26 -1.60
C GLU A 181 4.04 17.44 -0.77
N VAL A 182 5.17 17.07 -1.39
CA VAL A 182 6.22 16.27 -0.74
C VAL A 182 6.84 17.03 0.45
N GLU A 183 7.05 18.34 0.33
CA GLU A 183 7.57 19.19 1.40
C GLU A 183 6.64 19.22 2.61
N THR A 184 5.33 19.29 2.38
CA THR A 184 4.34 19.26 3.45
C THR A 184 4.37 17.91 4.18
N GLU A 185 4.35 16.79 3.46
CA GLU A 185 4.42 15.44 4.04
C GLU A 185 5.73 15.21 4.81
N LEU A 186 6.84 15.73 4.30
CA LEU A 186 8.15 15.65 4.97
C LEU A 186 8.15 16.42 6.29
N SER A 187 7.56 17.63 6.31
CA SER A 187 7.43 18.44 7.52
C SER A 187 6.58 17.74 8.60
N GLU A 188 5.43 17.19 8.23
CA GLU A 188 4.58 16.43 9.15
C GLU A 188 5.31 15.19 9.71
N LEU A 189 6.09 14.53 8.87
CA LEU A 189 6.84 13.34 9.26
C LEU A 189 7.95 13.68 10.26
N SER A 190 8.63 14.81 10.09
CA SER A 190 9.68 15.26 11.02
C SER A 190 9.14 15.46 12.43
N ILE A 191 7.93 16.04 12.55
CA ILE A 191 7.24 16.23 13.84
C ILE A 191 6.91 14.87 14.49
N LYS A 192 6.42 13.91 13.69
CA LYS A 192 6.11 12.56 14.19
C LYS A 192 7.37 11.83 14.67
N TYR A 193 8.47 11.99 13.95
CA TYR A 193 9.76 11.42 14.34
C TYR A 193 10.28 12.00 15.65
N GLU A 194 10.29 13.34 15.79
CA GLU A 194 10.69 14.00 17.03
C GLU A 194 9.84 13.57 18.24
N ASN A 195 8.52 13.43 18.04
CA ASN A 195 7.63 12.96 19.10
C ASN A 195 7.96 11.52 19.51
N GLN A 196 8.23 10.64 18.54
CA GLN A 196 8.62 9.26 18.83
C GLN A 196 9.94 9.19 19.60
N GLU A 197 10.94 9.99 19.24
CA GLU A 197 12.21 10.07 19.98
C GLU A 197 12.01 10.52 21.43
N LYS A 198 11.18 11.56 21.65
CA LYS A 198 10.81 12.02 22.99
C LYS A 198 10.10 10.96 23.81
N GLU A 199 9.14 10.22 23.21
CA GLU A 199 8.45 9.12 23.88
C GLU A 199 9.42 8.01 24.32
N LEU A 200 10.35 7.63 23.43
CA LEU A 200 11.39 6.63 23.73
C LEU A 200 12.32 7.10 24.86
N GLU A 201 12.71 8.37 24.86
CA GLU A 201 13.53 8.94 25.92
C GLU A 201 12.81 8.95 27.28
N ILE A 202 11.53 9.37 27.29
CA ILE A 202 10.70 9.33 28.50
C ILE A 202 10.57 7.90 29.03
N ALA A 203 10.31 6.92 28.14
CA ALA A 203 10.21 5.52 28.53
C ALA A 203 11.53 5.01 29.16
N ARG A 204 12.67 5.35 28.55
CA ARG A 204 14.01 5.00 29.06
C ARG A 204 14.28 5.62 30.42
N LEU A 205 14.00 6.91 30.58
CA LEU A 205 14.20 7.60 31.87
C LEU A 205 13.28 7.03 32.95
N THR A 206 12.03 6.70 32.61
CA THR A 206 11.07 6.08 33.51
C THR A 206 11.57 4.71 33.98
N GLN A 207 12.08 3.89 33.07
CA GLN A 207 12.67 2.60 33.41
C GLN A 207 13.86 2.74 34.32
N GLN A 208 14.79 3.66 34.03
CA GLN A 208 15.94 3.94 34.89
C GLN A 208 15.52 4.38 36.31
N HIS A 209 14.49 5.22 36.38
CA HIS A 209 13.96 5.67 37.67
C HIS A 209 13.35 4.53 38.50
N LEU A 210 12.59 3.61 37.82
CA LEU A 210 12.04 2.43 38.48
C LEU A 210 13.13 1.48 38.97
N GLU A 211 14.19 1.28 38.20
CA GLU A 211 15.33 0.45 38.60
C GLU A 211 16.07 1.07 39.82
N GLN A 212 16.25 2.39 39.82
CA GLN A 212 16.84 3.09 40.97
C GLN A 212 15.97 2.97 42.21
N LYS A 213 14.65 3.16 42.10
CA LYS A 213 13.73 2.96 43.22
C LYS A 213 13.77 1.53 43.76
N ALA A 214 13.79 0.53 42.86
CA ALA A 214 13.88 -0.87 43.27
C ALA A 214 15.16 -1.16 44.06
N LYS A 215 16.32 -0.64 43.59
CA LYS A 215 17.60 -0.74 44.32
C LYS A 215 17.55 -0.06 45.67
N THR A 216 17.02 1.17 45.75
CA THR A 216 16.88 1.89 47.02
C THR A 216 15.99 1.15 48.00
N MET A 217 14.89 0.59 47.53
CA MET A 217 13.98 -0.22 48.37
C MET A 217 14.67 -1.50 48.86
N GLN A 218 15.43 -2.19 48.01
CA GLN A 218 16.20 -3.38 48.43
C GLN A 218 17.22 -3.03 49.51
N TRP A 219 17.96 -1.92 49.36
CA TRP A 219 18.90 -1.44 50.38
C TRP A 219 18.20 -1.05 51.66
N SER A 220 17.05 -0.38 51.63
CA SER A 220 16.26 -0.03 52.83
C SER A 220 15.77 -1.26 53.58
N VAL A 221 15.27 -2.26 52.85
CA VAL A 221 14.83 -3.54 53.44
C VAL A 221 16.01 -4.28 54.09
N ALA A 222 17.14 -4.35 53.40
CA ALA A 222 18.37 -4.95 53.95
C ALA A 222 18.88 -4.22 55.21
N ALA A 223 18.84 -2.89 55.24
CA ALA A 223 19.23 -2.09 56.39
C ALA A 223 18.30 -2.33 57.59
N VAL A 224 16.97 -2.40 57.38
CA VAL A 224 16.00 -2.71 58.45
C VAL A 224 16.21 -4.13 58.98
N ALA A 225 16.45 -5.11 58.11
CA ALA A 225 16.72 -6.48 58.52
C ALA A 225 18.00 -6.60 59.36
N ALA A 226 19.08 -5.91 58.92
CA ALA A 226 20.36 -5.85 59.68
C ALA A 226 20.19 -5.19 61.04
N PHE A 227 19.43 -4.10 61.12
CA PHE A 227 19.16 -3.39 62.38
C PHE A 227 18.33 -4.25 63.33
N SER A 228 17.32 -4.96 62.84
CA SER A 228 16.50 -5.88 63.62
C SER A 228 17.33 -7.06 64.16
N ALA A 229 18.22 -7.62 63.34
CA ALA A 229 19.13 -8.69 63.80
C ALA A 229 20.11 -8.21 64.86
N PHE A 230 20.64 -6.97 64.78
CA PHE A 230 21.49 -6.37 65.80
C PHE A 230 20.75 -6.23 67.11
N LEU A 231 19.48 -5.76 67.13
CA LEU A 231 18.68 -5.62 68.33
C LEU A 231 18.33 -6.95 69.00
N LEU A 232 18.30 -8.05 68.29
CA LEU A 232 18.05 -9.38 68.83
C LEU A 232 19.33 -10.02 69.47
N LEU A 233 20.49 -9.52 69.10
CA LEU A 233 21.78 -10.02 69.61
C LEU A 233 22.36 -9.18 70.80
N ALA A 234 21.78 -8.01 71.08
CA ALA A 234 22.11 -7.14 72.18
C ALA A 234 21.18 -7.37 73.38
#